data_c40c864781ef16ea7cc1a56c995d9ee3
#
_entry.id   c40c864781ef16ea7cc1a56c995d9ee3
#
_cell.length_a   1.000
_cell.length_b   1.000
_cell.length_c   1.000
_cell.angle_alpha   90.00
_cell.angle_beta   90.00
_cell.angle_gamma   90.00
#
_symmetry.space_group_name_H-M   'P 1'
#
loop_
_entity.id
_entity.type
_entity.pdbx_description
1 polymer ?
#
loop_
_entity_poly.entity_id
_entity_poly.type
_entity_poly.pdbx_seq_one_letter_code
_entity_poly.pdbx_strand_id
1 'polypeptide(L)'
;MILQSLLLAVSVSLTAPAVQAPAAPAPSMHAPFTAMLKQHVRHGLVDYDAFAKSPEFPGYLQTLAAARIGSMSMADRLAFWINVYNAYTIELINKHKERESIRNINMFLGVVKGKGPWKEEIVRAAGRTLTLDEVEHKIIRVEFKEPRIHMALVCAAMSCPPLRPEAFEGAGLDRQLQDQTRVFLRERQTENRLDLGNSVIYLSPIFDWYREDFGKTDANILKFVAPYFDGAGEKNAFADSRLRIEFTDYDWSLNLQKPRETQ
;
A
#
# COMPACT_ATOMS: atom_id res chain seq x y z
N MET A 1 84.89 41.18 -1.82
CA MET A 1 83.45 41.56 -1.63
C MET A 1 82.65 40.59 -2.47
N ILE A 2 82.01 39.64 -1.79
CA ILE A 2 81.15 38.57 -2.40
C ILE A 2 79.74 38.96 -2.11
N LEU A 3 78.90 39.30 -3.12
CA LEU A 3 77.48 39.51 -3.02
C LEU A 3 76.74 38.14 -3.02
N GLN A 4 76.14 37.82 -1.91
CA GLN A 4 75.16 36.70 -1.85
C GLN A 4 73.79 37.19 -2.26
N SER A 5 73.26 36.68 -3.37
CA SER A 5 71.88 36.91 -3.80
C SER A 5 70.93 35.90 -3.08
N LEU A 6 70.02 36.44 -2.33
CA LEU A 6 68.99 35.67 -1.65
C LEU A 6 67.83 35.48 -2.61
N LEU A 7 67.54 34.24 -3.04
CA LEU A 7 66.35 33.86 -3.80
C LEU A 7 65.24 33.53 -2.84
N LEU A 8 64.16 34.37 -2.82
CA LEU A 8 62.90 34.09 -2.09
C LEU A 8 62.02 33.16 -2.96
N ALA A 9 61.84 31.94 -2.54
CA ALA A 9 60.88 31.04 -3.14
C ALA A 9 59.50 31.31 -2.61
N VAL A 10 58.55 31.79 -3.43
CA VAL A 10 57.13 31.96 -3.09
C VAL A 10 56.40 30.66 -3.47
N SER A 11 56.01 29.87 -2.47
CA SER A 11 55.18 28.69 -2.67
C SER A 11 53.70 29.10 -2.73
N VAL A 12 53.08 29.00 -3.90
CA VAL A 12 51.65 29.17 -4.11
C VAL A 12 50.95 27.84 -3.83
N SER A 13 50.29 27.75 -2.69
CA SER A 13 49.40 26.60 -2.36
C SER A 13 48.12 26.73 -3.14
N LEU A 14 47.92 25.91 -4.17
CA LEU A 14 46.64 25.72 -4.84
C LEU A 14 45.74 24.84 -3.98
N THR A 15 44.83 25.44 -3.24
CA THR A 15 43.68 24.71 -2.59
C THR A 15 42.67 24.39 -3.64
N ALA A 16 42.51 23.10 -4.00
CA ALA A 16 41.41 22.63 -4.83
C ALA A 16 40.06 22.86 -4.13
N PRO A 17 39.04 23.33 -4.85
CA PRO A 17 37.71 23.47 -4.25
C PRO A 17 37.21 22.10 -3.79
N ALA A 18 36.76 21.99 -2.54
CA ALA A 18 36.10 20.79 -1.99
C ALA A 18 34.80 20.55 -2.78
N VAL A 19 34.74 19.44 -3.49
CA VAL A 19 33.48 18.95 -4.10
C VAL A 19 32.52 18.62 -2.98
N GLN A 20 31.52 19.46 -2.80
CA GLN A 20 30.48 19.27 -1.82
C GLN A 20 29.63 18.03 -2.21
N ALA A 21 29.63 17.01 -1.36
CA ALA A 21 28.78 15.85 -1.58
C ALA A 21 27.32 16.30 -1.76
N PRO A 22 26.55 15.70 -2.69
CA PRO A 22 25.14 16.06 -2.87
C PRO A 22 24.42 15.93 -1.55
N ALA A 23 23.62 16.94 -1.19
CA ALA A 23 22.79 16.93 0.01
C ALA A 23 21.87 15.69 -0.03
N ALA A 24 21.75 15.00 1.10
CA ALA A 24 20.81 13.89 1.21
C ALA A 24 19.40 14.35 0.80
N PRO A 25 18.66 13.56 0.02
CA PRO A 25 17.32 13.93 -0.40
C PRO A 25 16.44 14.22 0.82
N ALA A 26 15.60 15.25 0.73
CA ALA A 26 14.67 15.57 1.80
C ALA A 26 13.82 14.34 2.14
N PRO A 27 13.51 14.11 3.44
CA PRO A 27 12.71 12.97 3.83
C PRO A 27 11.33 13.03 3.15
N SER A 28 10.86 11.87 2.70
CA SER A 28 9.54 11.75 2.08
C SER A 28 8.44 12.24 3.03
N MET A 29 7.40 12.85 2.47
CA MET A 29 6.19 13.21 3.24
C MET A 29 5.53 11.98 3.92
N HIS A 30 5.78 10.78 3.42
CA HIS A 30 5.27 9.52 3.96
C HIS A 30 6.19 8.86 5.00
N ALA A 31 7.37 9.42 5.28
CA ALA A 31 8.30 8.87 6.25
C ALA A 31 7.70 8.70 7.67
N PRO A 32 6.89 9.64 8.20
CA PRO A 32 6.22 9.44 9.48
C PRO A 32 5.25 8.25 9.46
N PHE A 33 4.51 8.05 8.36
CA PHE A 33 3.60 6.92 8.22
C PHE A 33 4.37 5.59 8.14
N THR A 34 5.47 5.55 7.39
CA THR A 34 6.37 4.39 7.36
C THR A 34 6.88 4.03 8.75
N ALA A 35 7.26 5.01 9.57
CA ALA A 35 7.71 4.77 10.93
C ALA A 35 6.60 4.13 11.80
N MET A 36 5.39 4.66 11.74
CA MET A 36 4.23 4.11 12.45
C MET A 36 3.85 2.71 11.96
N LEU A 37 3.83 2.49 10.64
CA LEU A 37 3.54 1.17 10.06
C LEU A 37 4.53 0.12 10.54
N LYS A 38 5.84 0.43 10.58
CA LYS A 38 6.88 -0.47 11.11
C LYS A 38 6.68 -0.84 12.58
N GLN A 39 6.12 0.07 13.37
CA GLN A 39 5.89 -0.14 14.79
C GLN A 39 4.61 -0.91 15.08
N HIS A 40 3.54 -0.64 14.31
CA HIS A 40 2.17 -1.02 14.65
C HIS A 40 1.54 -2.01 13.66
N VAL A 41 2.28 -2.44 12.63
CA VAL A 41 1.82 -3.47 11.68
C VAL A 41 2.76 -4.67 11.72
N ARG A 42 2.20 -5.87 11.88
CA ARG A 42 2.95 -7.15 11.87
C ARG A 42 2.19 -8.18 11.06
N HIS A 43 2.85 -8.74 10.05
CA HIS A 43 2.25 -9.74 9.15
C HIS A 43 0.91 -9.26 8.54
N GLY A 44 0.79 -7.96 8.28
CA GLY A 44 -0.42 -7.34 7.75
C GLY A 44 -1.52 -7.05 8.77
N LEU A 45 -1.35 -7.48 10.03
CA LEU A 45 -2.27 -7.17 11.13
C LEU A 45 -1.93 -5.82 11.76
N VAL A 46 -2.94 -5.07 12.13
CA VAL A 46 -2.84 -3.67 12.58
C VAL A 46 -3.14 -3.54 14.06
N ASP A 47 -2.23 -2.88 14.80
CA ASP A 47 -2.52 -2.41 16.16
C ASP A 47 -3.23 -1.05 16.08
N TYR A 48 -4.55 -1.09 15.93
CA TYR A 48 -5.39 0.11 15.82
C TYR A 48 -5.31 0.99 17.07
N ASP A 49 -5.17 0.39 18.24
CA ASP A 49 -5.09 1.16 19.51
C ASP A 49 -3.77 1.92 19.62
N ALA A 50 -2.67 1.34 19.11
CA ALA A 50 -1.40 2.02 19.04
C ALA A 50 -1.45 3.22 18.07
N PHE A 51 -2.07 3.06 16.89
CA PHE A 51 -2.32 4.18 15.99
C PHE A 51 -3.18 5.29 16.64
N ALA A 52 -4.24 4.91 17.35
CA ALA A 52 -5.10 5.88 18.04
C ALA A 52 -4.38 6.68 19.13
N LYS A 53 -3.33 6.09 19.74
CA LYS A 53 -2.52 6.72 20.78
C LYS A 53 -1.28 7.45 20.24
N SER A 54 -0.92 7.23 18.96
CA SER A 54 0.24 7.88 18.35
C SER A 54 -0.01 9.38 18.15
N PRO A 55 0.80 10.26 18.77
CA PRO A 55 0.68 11.70 18.56
C PRO A 55 1.05 12.14 17.13
N GLU A 56 1.81 11.31 16.41
CA GLU A 56 2.25 11.59 15.05
C GLU A 56 1.16 11.34 14.00
N PHE A 57 0.20 10.43 14.29
CA PHE A 57 -0.80 10.03 13.31
C PHE A 57 -1.72 11.19 12.88
N PRO A 58 -2.28 12.01 13.78
CA PRO A 58 -3.03 13.21 13.38
C PRO A 58 -2.19 14.20 12.56
N GLY A 59 -0.91 14.36 12.88
CA GLY A 59 0.02 15.21 12.12
C GLY A 59 0.22 14.71 10.69
N TYR A 60 0.32 13.39 10.53
CA TYR A 60 0.39 12.79 9.19
C TYR A 60 -0.90 13.02 8.38
N LEU A 61 -2.07 12.84 8.99
CA LEU A 61 -3.36 13.14 8.33
C LEU A 61 -3.47 14.62 7.91
N GLN A 62 -2.97 15.55 8.73
CA GLN A 62 -2.88 16.96 8.37
C GLN A 62 -1.94 17.21 7.19
N THR A 63 -0.80 16.48 7.13
CA THR A 63 0.12 16.54 5.99
C THR A 63 -0.57 16.11 4.70
N LEU A 64 -1.35 15.02 4.73
CA LEU A 64 -2.14 14.56 3.59
C LEU A 64 -3.20 15.60 3.18
N ALA A 65 -3.87 16.24 4.15
CA ALA A 65 -4.87 17.25 3.90
C ALA A 65 -4.30 18.48 3.18
N ALA A 66 -3.10 18.93 3.57
CA ALA A 66 -2.43 20.10 3.04
C ALA A 66 -1.61 19.83 1.76
N ALA A 67 -1.47 18.57 1.33
CA ALA A 67 -0.62 18.18 0.22
C ALA A 67 -1.00 18.87 -1.10
N ARG A 68 0.01 19.30 -1.85
CA ARG A 68 -0.13 19.85 -3.21
C ARG A 68 0.36 18.82 -4.23
N ILE A 69 -0.57 18.06 -4.79
CA ILE A 69 -0.23 16.90 -5.65
C ILE A 69 -0.10 17.26 -7.14
N GLY A 70 -0.42 18.49 -7.55
CA GLY A 70 -0.45 18.87 -8.97
C GLY A 70 0.89 18.80 -9.68
N SER A 71 2.00 18.97 -8.96
CA SER A 71 3.37 18.87 -9.51
C SER A 71 4.02 17.50 -9.31
N MET A 72 3.34 16.57 -8.66
CA MET A 72 3.86 15.22 -8.42
C MET A 72 3.87 14.41 -9.72
N SER A 73 4.83 13.49 -9.83
CA SER A 73 4.83 12.47 -10.88
C SER A 73 3.58 11.56 -10.76
N MET A 74 3.26 10.83 -11.82
CA MET A 74 2.15 9.85 -11.77
C MET A 74 2.37 8.80 -10.68
N ALA A 75 3.62 8.34 -10.51
CA ALA A 75 3.97 7.36 -9.49
C ALA A 75 3.83 7.94 -8.07
N ASP A 76 4.29 9.18 -7.83
CA ASP A 76 4.13 9.83 -6.54
C ASP A 76 2.65 10.08 -6.21
N ARG A 77 1.84 10.46 -7.19
CA ARG A 77 0.40 10.66 -7.00
C ARG A 77 -0.33 9.35 -6.68
N LEU A 78 0.02 8.27 -7.37
CA LEU A 78 -0.57 6.96 -7.06
C LEU A 78 -0.16 6.49 -5.66
N ALA A 79 1.13 6.59 -5.31
CA ALA A 79 1.61 6.28 -3.97
C ALA A 79 0.90 7.12 -2.90
N PHE A 80 0.75 8.43 -3.14
CA PHE A 80 0.01 9.33 -2.27
C PHE A 80 -1.42 8.84 -2.02
N TRP A 81 -2.18 8.53 -3.08
CA TRP A 81 -3.58 8.11 -2.93
C TRP A 81 -3.73 6.74 -2.27
N ILE A 82 -2.81 5.79 -2.51
CA ILE A 82 -2.78 4.51 -1.78
C ILE A 82 -2.56 4.76 -0.29
N ASN A 83 -1.59 5.61 0.08
CA ASN A 83 -1.33 5.95 1.48
C ASN A 83 -2.51 6.71 2.12
N VAL A 84 -3.17 7.60 1.38
CA VAL A 84 -4.41 8.27 1.83
C VAL A 84 -5.47 7.23 2.17
N TYR A 85 -5.76 6.30 1.27
CA TYR A 85 -6.75 5.26 1.50
C TYR A 85 -6.44 4.43 2.76
N ASN A 86 -5.21 3.93 2.87
CA ASN A 86 -4.80 3.08 3.98
C ASN A 86 -4.80 3.83 5.33
N ALA A 87 -4.30 5.07 5.35
CA ALA A 87 -4.30 5.88 6.58
C ALA A 87 -5.73 6.22 7.04
N TYR A 88 -6.60 6.60 6.10
CA TYR A 88 -7.98 6.92 6.46
C TYR A 88 -8.86 5.69 6.72
N THR A 89 -8.49 4.51 6.24
CA THR A 89 -9.09 3.26 6.70
C THR A 89 -8.76 3.01 8.18
N ILE A 90 -7.50 3.22 8.60
CA ILE A 90 -7.11 3.14 10.02
C ILE A 90 -7.88 4.19 10.85
N GLU A 91 -7.95 5.42 10.36
CA GLU A 91 -8.69 6.50 11.02
C GLU A 91 -10.18 6.18 11.17
N LEU A 92 -10.81 5.61 10.14
CA LEU A 92 -12.22 5.22 10.19
C LEU A 92 -12.50 4.18 11.28
N ILE A 93 -11.66 3.14 11.35
CA ILE A 93 -11.76 2.11 12.39
C ILE A 93 -11.62 2.73 13.78
N ASN A 94 -10.64 3.61 13.98
CA ASN A 94 -10.39 4.25 15.27
C ASN A 94 -11.46 5.26 15.67
N LYS A 95 -11.95 6.06 14.72
CA LYS A 95 -13.06 7.01 14.94
C LYS A 95 -14.30 6.32 15.49
N HIS A 96 -14.62 5.16 14.95
CA HIS A 96 -15.79 4.35 15.38
C HIS A 96 -15.46 3.36 16.51
N LYS A 97 -14.20 3.26 16.94
CA LYS A 97 -13.72 2.28 17.92
C LYS A 97 -14.13 0.84 17.58
N GLU A 98 -14.20 0.56 16.27
CA GLU A 98 -14.60 -0.75 15.78
C GLU A 98 -13.46 -1.76 15.97
N ARG A 99 -13.78 -2.96 16.48
CA ARG A 99 -12.76 -4.00 16.75
C ARG A 99 -13.17 -5.41 16.29
N GLU A 100 -14.29 -5.52 15.58
CA GLU A 100 -14.80 -6.81 15.07
C GLU A 100 -14.78 -6.86 13.55
N SER A 101 -15.41 -5.88 12.89
CA SER A 101 -15.51 -5.82 11.43
C SER A 101 -15.80 -4.41 10.93
N ILE A 102 -15.07 -3.95 9.91
CA ILE A 102 -15.36 -2.67 9.26
C ILE A 102 -16.83 -2.56 8.81
N ARG A 103 -17.45 -3.69 8.49
CA ARG A 103 -18.87 -3.73 8.06
C ARG A 103 -19.85 -3.31 9.13
N ASN A 104 -19.48 -3.31 10.40
CA ASN A 104 -20.32 -2.85 11.51
C ASN A 104 -20.46 -1.32 11.51
N ILE A 105 -19.54 -0.60 10.89
CA ILE A 105 -19.55 0.87 10.83
C ILE A 105 -20.70 1.33 9.92
N ASN A 106 -21.54 2.25 10.45
CA ASN A 106 -22.69 2.82 9.74
C ASN A 106 -23.76 1.79 9.34
N MET A 107 -23.74 0.58 9.93
CA MET A 107 -24.83 -0.37 9.87
C MET A 107 -25.92 0.03 10.88
N PHE A 108 -26.87 0.87 10.46
CA PHE A 108 -28.04 1.15 11.28
C PHE A 108 -29.15 0.18 10.93
N LEU A 109 -29.40 -0.81 11.80
CA LEU A 109 -30.61 -1.68 11.90
C LEU A 109 -31.17 -2.23 10.57
N GLY A 110 -30.37 -2.57 9.59
CA GLY A 110 -30.81 -3.29 8.38
C GLY A 110 -31.82 -2.57 7.48
N VAL A 111 -32.24 -1.36 7.81
CA VAL A 111 -33.37 -0.67 7.17
C VAL A 111 -32.99 0.54 6.34
N VAL A 112 -31.84 1.16 6.59
CA VAL A 112 -31.37 2.27 5.76
C VAL A 112 -30.38 1.74 4.75
N LYS A 113 -30.76 1.71 3.47
CA LYS A 113 -29.84 1.70 2.32
C LYS A 113 -28.96 2.95 2.41
N GLY A 114 -28.10 2.96 3.38
CA GLY A 114 -27.27 4.08 3.70
C GLY A 114 -25.83 3.75 3.37
N LYS A 115 -25.06 4.45 3.47
CA LYS A 115 -23.69 4.76 3.43
C LYS A 115 -22.93 3.71 4.25
N GLY A 116 -22.52 2.63 3.63
CA GLY A 116 -21.55 1.71 4.23
C GLY A 116 -20.28 2.47 4.68
N PRO A 117 -19.37 1.82 5.41
CA PRO A 117 -18.21 2.48 6.02
C PRO A 117 -17.39 3.30 5.01
N TRP A 118 -17.25 2.82 3.78
CA TRP A 118 -16.47 3.48 2.74
C TRP A 118 -17.11 4.77 2.18
N LYS A 119 -18.38 5.04 2.47
CA LYS A 119 -19.11 6.24 1.99
C LYS A 119 -19.19 7.36 3.03
N GLU A 120 -18.48 7.24 4.13
CA GLU A 120 -18.35 8.31 5.10
C GLU A 120 -17.36 9.38 4.61
N GLU A 121 -17.73 10.65 4.69
CA GLU A 121 -16.88 11.80 4.34
C GLU A 121 -15.81 12.04 5.41
N ILE A 122 -14.86 11.11 5.53
CA ILE A 122 -13.80 11.16 6.52
C ILE A 122 -12.47 11.62 5.94
N VAL A 123 -12.23 11.38 4.65
CA VAL A 123 -10.94 11.65 4.01
C VAL A 123 -10.74 13.15 3.82
N ARG A 124 -9.62 13.67 4.31
CA ARG A 124 -9.14 15.04 4.06
C ARG A 124 -7.78 14.90 3.37
N ALA A 125 -7.71 15.14 2.06
CA ALA A 125 -6.49 14.97 1.29
C ALA A 125 -6.44 15.92 0.09
N ALA A 126 -5.27 16.49 -0.16
CA ALA A 126 -5.02 17.42 -1.27
C ALA A 126 -6.05 18.57 -1.34
N GLY A 127 -6.42 19.15 -0.19
CA GLY A 127 -7.42 20.24 -0.10
C GLY A 127 -8.87 19.81 -0.34
N ARG A 128 -9.16 18.50 -0.41
CA ARG A 128 -10.49 17.94 -0.71
C ARG A 128 -11.05 17.20 0.49
N THR A 129 -12.37 17.14 0.57
CA THR A 129 -13.13 16.25 1.45
C THR A 129 -13.70 15.13 0.59
N LEU A 130 -13.42 13.88 0.94
CA LEU A 130 -13.74 12.70 0.15
C LEU A 130 -14.21 11.55 1.05
N THR A 131 -14.76 10.53 0.42
CA THR A 131 -14.97 9.21 1.02
C THR A 131 -13.87 8.25 0.56
N LEU A 132 -13.69 7.12 1.25
CA LEU A 132 -12.79 6.06 0.78
C LEU A 132 -13.24 5.50 -0.58
N ASP A 133 -14.55 5.34 -0.77
CA ASP A 133 -15.16 4.92 -2.04
C ASP A 133 -14.78 5.86 -3.20
N GLU A 134 -14.77 7.18 -2.97
CA GLU A 134 -14.35 8.15 -3.99
C GLU A 134 -12.86 8.09 -4.27
N VAL A 135 -12.01 7.90 -3.25
CA VAL A 135 -10.58 7.74 -3.43
C VAL A 135 -10.29 6.54 -4.31
N GLU A 136 -10.90 5.39 -4.02
CA GLU A 136 -10.69 4.16 -4.78
C GLU A 136 -11.33 4.22 -6.16
N HIS A 137 -12.64 4.49 -6.24
CA HIS A 137 -13.41 4.30 -7.48
C HIS A 137 -13.44 5.49 -8.41
N LYS A 138 -13.26 6.74 -7.89
CA LYS A 138 -13.30 7.94 -8.72
C LYS A 138 -11.91 8.52 -9.00
N ILE A 139 -10.91 8.19 -8.18
CA ILE A 139 -9.55 8.70 -8.37
C ILE A 139 -8.62 7.57 -8.80
N ILE A 140 -8.31 6.60 -7.92
CA ILE A 140 -7.25 5.62 -8.19
C ILE A 140 -7.56 4.79 -9.42
N ARG A 141 -8.71 4.13 -9.47
CA ARG A 141 -9.11 3.24 -10.59
C ARG A 141 -9.24 3.98 -11.91
N VAL A 142 -9.73 5.23 -11.89
CA VAL A 142 -9.97 6.01 -13.11
C VAL A 142 -8.69 6.60 -13.68
N GLU A 143 -7.84 7.20 -12.80
CA GLU A 143 -6.67 7.95 -13.25
C GLU A 143 -5.49 7.05 -13.58
N PHE A 144 -5.28 5.93 -12.85
CA PHE A 144 -4.04 5.16 -12.94
C PHE A 144 -4.18 3.84 -13.69
N LYS A 145 -5.37 3.22 -13.71
CA LYS A 145 -5.64 1.93 -14.40
C LYS A 145 -4.60 0.85 -14.08
N GLU A 146 -4.17 0.78 -12.83
CA GLU A 146 -3.16 -0.13 -12.31
C GLU A 146 -3.83 -1.23 -11.47
N PRO A 147 -4.01 -2.47 -11.99
CA PRO A 147 -4.77 -3.50 -11.28
C PRO A 147 -4.13 -3.94 -9.96
N ARG A 148 -2.81 -3.79 -9.80
CA ARG A 148 -2.11 -4.15 -8.56
C ARG A 148 -2.50 -3.29 -7.36
N ILE A 149 -3.23 -2.18 -7.57
CA ILE A 149 -3.77 -1.38 -6.46
C ILE A 149 -4.67 -2.20 -5.55
N HIS A 150 -5.39 -3.19 -6.10
CA HIS A 150 -6.27 -4.05 -5.31
C HIS A 150 -5.51 -4.92 -4.29
N MET A 151 -4.19 -5.06 -4.42
CA MET A 151 -3.30 -5.69 -3.44
C MET A 151 -2.65 -4.68 -2.48
N ALA A 152 -2.83 -3.37 -2.73
CA ALA A 152 -2.25 -2.27 -1.96
C ALA A 152 -3.27 -1.51 -1.10
N LEU A 153 -4.54 -1.48 -1.52
CA LEU A 153 -5.64 -0.86 -0.77
C LEU A 153 -6.20 -1.86 0.25
N VAL A 154 -6.06 -1.52 1.53
CA VAL A 154 -6.41 -2.44 2.63
C VAL A 154 -7.72 -2.01 3.29
N CYS A 155 -8.75 -2.83 3.12
CA CYS A 155 -10.10 -2.56 3.62
C CYS A 155 -10.34 -3.00 5.08
N ALA A 156 -9.27 -3.22 5.84
CA ALA A 156 -9.31 -3.64 7.25
C ALA A 156 -9.93 -5.02 7.53
N ALA A 157 -10.14 -5.88 6.54
CA ALA A 157 -10.63 -7.25 6.74
C ALA A 157 -9.48 -8.27 6.77
N MET A 158 -9.68 -9.43 7.39
CA MET A 158 -8.68 -10.52 7.43
C MET A 158 -8.33 -11.05 6.05
N SER A 159 -9.31 -11.18 5.14
CA SER A 159 -9.08 -11.61 3.76
C SER A 159 -8.63 -10.48 2.82
N CYS A 160 -8.47 -9.25 3.33
CA CYS A 160 -7.79 -8.18 2.58
C CYS A 160 -6.31 -8.53 2.34
N PRO A 161 -5.70 -7.98 1.29
CA PRO A 161 -4.25 -7.96 1.20
C PRO A 161 -3.61 -7.41 2.48
N PRO A 162 -2.49 -7.99 2.93
CA PRO A 162 -1.86 -7.55 4.18
C PRO A 162 -1.37 -6.11 4.08
N LEU A 163 -1.61 -5.29 5.11
CA LEU A 163 -1.05 -3.94 5.14
C LEU A 163 0.48 -4.01 5.20
N ARG A 164 1.17 -3.30 4.31
CA ARG A 164 2.64 -3.23 4.32
C ARG A 164 3.14 -2.50 5.56
N PRO A 165 4.29 -2.92 6.14
CA PRO A 165 4.93 -2.20 7.23
C PRO A 165 5.71 -0.96 6.75
N GLU A 166 5.39 -0.43 5.58
CA GLU A 166 5.95 0.79 5.01
C GLU A 166 4.93 1.48 4.09
N ALA A 167 5.01 2.79 4.00
CA ALA A 167 4.23 3.57 3.04
C ALA A 167 4.69 3.31 1.60
N PHE A 168 3.79 3.50 0.65
CA PHE A 168 4.14 3.50 -0.77
C PHE A 168 4.86 4.79 -1.14
N GLU A 169 5.88 4.68 -1.99
CA GLU A 169 6.73 5.80 -2.42
C GLU A 169 6.87 5.77 -3.94
N GLY A 170 6.71 6.90 -4.61
CA GLY A 170 6.75 6.96 -6.07
C GLY A 170 8.02 6.37 -6.68
N ALA A 171 9.18 6.65 -6.08
CA ALA A 171 10.47 6.13 -6.54
C ALA A 171 10.59 4.59 -6.48
N GLY A 172 9.79 3.94 -5.63
CA GLY A 172 9.79 2.48 -5.44
C GLY A 172 8.48 1.81 -5.79
N LEU A 173 7.50 2.54 -6.30
CA LEU A 173 6.11 2.11 -6.38
C LEU A 173 5.92 0.82 -7.17
N ASP A 174 6.53 0.72 -8.34
CA ASP A 174 6.40 -0.48 -9.19
C ASP A 174 6.89 -1.74 -8.45
N ARG A 175 8.04 -1.66 -7.81
CA ARG A 175 8.60 -2.75 -6.99
C ARG A 175 7.70 -3.06 -5.79
N GLN A 176 7.16 -2.03 -5.11
CA GLN A 176 6.28 -2.22 -3.96
C GLN A 176 4.96 -2.88 -4.36
N LEU A 177 4.37 -2.49 -5.50
CA LEU A 177 3.15 -3.11 -6.02
C LEU A 177 3.40 -4.56 -6.48
N GLN A 178 4.52 -4.80 -7.15
CA GLN A 178 4.92 -6.15 -7.57
C GLN A 178 5.13 -7.09 -6.38
N ASP A 179 5.86 -6.62 -5.37
CA ASP A 179 6.11 -7.35 -4.13
C ASP A 179 4.81 -7.62 -3.36
N GLN A 180 3.97 -6.60 -3.21
CA GLN A 180 2.69 -6.73 -2.52
C GLN A 180 1.75 -7.73 -3.21
N THR A 181 1.74 -7.74 -4.55
CA THR A 181 0.98 -8.73 -5.31
C THR A 181 1.51 -10.14 -5.10
N ARG A 182 2.84 -10.31 -5.07
CA ARG A 182 3.48 -11.60 -4.76
C ARG A 182 3.13 -12.06 -3.35
N VAL A 183 3.24 -11.20 -2.35
CA VAL A 183 2.89 -11.51 -0.96
C VAL A 183 1.43 -11.97 -0.88
N PHE A 184 0.50 -11.24 -1.49
CA PHE A 184 -0.92 -11.61 -1.46
C PHE A 184 -1.19 -12.95 -2.13
N LEU A 185 -0.62 -13.21 -3.31
CA LEU A 185 -0.87 -14.43 -4.07
C LEU A 185 -0.15 -15.66 -3.51
N ARG A 186 1.00 -15.49 -2.84
CA ARG A 186 1.88 -16.60 -2.45
C ARG A 186 1.90 -16.89 -0.96
N GLU A 187 1.66 -15.90 -0.11
CA GLU A 187 1.76 -16.05 1.34
C GLU A 187 0.38 -16.13 2.01
N ARG A 188 -0.68 -15.71 1.31
CA ARG A 188 -2.07 -15.75 1.80
C ARG A 188 -2.80 -16.96 1.19
N GLN A 189 -2.42 -18.17 1.63
CA GLN A 189 -2.89 -19.42 1.03
C GLN A 189 -4.35 -19.76 1.36
N THR A 190 -4.93 -19.15 2.36
CA THR A 190 -6.36 -19.22 2.62
C THR A 190 -7.16 -18.51 1.52
N GLU A 191 -6.63 -17.39 1.03
CA GLU A 191 -7.26 -16.58 -0.01
C GLU A 191 -6.83 -16.99 -1.41
N ASN A 192 -5.57 -17.44 -1.59
CA ASN A 192 -5.02 -17.73 -2.92
C ASN A 192 -4.14 -18.97 -2.89
N ARG A 193 -4.47 -20.00 -3.68
CA ARG A 193 -3.67 -21.23 -3.80
C ARG A 193 -3.91 -21.94 -5.12
N LEU A 194 -2.87 -22.59 -5.64
CA LEU A 194 -2.95 -23.41 -6.84
C LEU A 194 -3.01 -24.90 -6.45
N ASP A 195 -4.05 -25.60 -6.87
CA ASP A 195 -4.24 -27.03 -6.75
C ASP A 195 -3.90 -27.70 -8.09
N LEU A 196 -2.68 -28.21 -8.18
CA LEU A 196 -2.17 -28.88 -9.39
C LEU A 196 -2.91 -30.19 -9.65
N GLY A 197 -3.36 -30.90 -8.61
CA GLY A 197 -4.04 -32.21 -8.74
C GLY A 197 -5.40 -32.09 -9.40
N ASN A 198 -6.12 -31.00 -9.12
CA ASN A 198 -7.47 -30.78 -9.62
C ASN A 198 -7.54 -29.75 -10.77
N SER A 199 -6.40 -29.20 -11.22
CA SER A 199 -6.32 -28.12 -12.19
C SER A 199 -7.21 -26.94 -11.82
N VAL A 200 -7.11 -26.49 -10.56
CA VAL A 200 -7.87 -25.35 -10.00
C VAL A 200 -6.90 -24.34 -9.40
N ILE A 201 -7.12 -23.07 -9.67
CA ILE A 201 -6.58 -22.00 -8.87
C ILE A 201 -7.70 -21.38 -8.05
N TYR A 202 -7.56 -21.43 -6.74
CA TYR A 202 -8.42 -20.69 -5.83
C TYR A 202 -7.89 -19.28 -5.68
N LEU A 203 -8.75 -18.28 -5.86
CA LEU A 203 -8.41 -16.87 -5.77
C LEU A 203 -9.36 -16.14 -4.82
N SER A 204 -8.86 -15.09 -4.19
CA SER A 204 -9.70 -14.17 -3.41
C SER A 204 -10.84 -13.60 -4.25
N PRO A 205 -12.03 -13.40 -3.68
CA PRO A 205 -13.15 -12.72 -4.34
C PRO A 205 -12.83 -11.32 -4.88
N ILE A 206 -11.74 -10.70 -4.45
CA ILE A 206 -11.24 -9.44 -5.00
C ILE A 206 -11.08 -9.53 -6.52
N PHE A 207 -10.59 -10.65 -7.06
CA PHE A 207 -10.44 -10.85 -8.49
C PHE A 207 -11.78 -10.92 -9.25
N ASP A 208 -12.84 -11.31 -8.57
CA ASP A 208 -14.20 -11.30 -9.14
C ASP A 208 -14.86 -9.93 -9.00
N TRP A 209 -14.79 -9.30 -7.82
CA TRP A 209 -15.39 -7.99 -7.57
C TRP A 209 -14.82 -6.89 -8.46
N TYR A 210 -13.53 -6.96 -8.75
CA TYR A 210 -12.79 -6.01 -9.59
C TYR A 210 -12.40 -6.60 -10.95
N ARG A 211 -13.13 -7.59 -11.42
CA ARG A 211 -12.89 -8.33 -12.67
C ARG A 211 -12.61 -7.40 -13.87
N GLU A 212 -13.28 -6.27 -13.92
CA GLU A 212 -13.10 -5.24 -14.94
C GLU A 212 -11.66 -4.74 -15.03
N ASP A 213 -11.01 -4.55 -13.89
CA ASP A 213 -9.66 -4.00 -13.80
C ASP A 213 -8.60 -5.05 -14.17
N PHE A 214 -8.94 -6.35 -14.06
CA PHE A 214 -8.10 -7.47 -14.48
C PHE A 214 -8.37 -7.93 -15.94
N GLY A 215 -9.17 -7.19 -16.70
CA GLY A 215 -9.43 -7.45 -18.12
C GLY A 215 -10.67 -8.31 -18.40
N LYS A 216 -11.61 -8.44 -17.47
CA LYS A 216 -12.99 -8.95 -17.58
C LYS A 216 -13.15 -10.47 -17.65
N THR A 217 -12.19 -11.22 -18.18
CA THR A 217 -12.31 -12.67 -18.41
C THR A 217 -11.40 -13.46 -17.48
N ASP A 218 -11.75 -14.72 -17.22
CA ASP A 218 -10.90 -15.64 -16.46
C ASP A 218 -9.52 -15.78 -17.08
N ALA A 219 -9.43 -15.84 -18.41
CA ALA A 219 -8.17 -15.90 -19.13
C ALA A 219 -7.26 -14.68 -18.83
N ASN A 220 -7.83 -13.49 -18.70
CA ASN A 220 -7.08 -12.29 -18.37
C ASN A 220 -6.66 -12.26 -16.88
N ILE A 221 -7.51 -12.75 -15.97
CA ILE A 221 -7.15 -12.95 -14.57
C ILE A 221 -6.00 -13.95 -14.46
N LEU A 222 -6.11 -15.10 -15.13
CA LEU A 222 -5.03 -16.11 -15.16
C LEU A 222 -3.73 -15.52 -15.72
N LYS A 223 -3.80 -14.74 -16.80
CA LYS A 223 -2.64 -14.04 -17.37
C LYS A 223 -2.02 -13.04 -16.39
N PHE A 224 -2.83 -12.34 -15.59
CA PHE A 224 -2.34 -11.41 -14.56
C PHE A 224 -1.62 -12.13 -13.42
N VAL A 225 -2.16 -13.27 -12.94
CA VAL A 225 -1.60 -13.97 -11.78
C VAL A 225 -0.44 -14.92 -12.15
N ALA A 226 -0.40 -15.46 -13.37
CA ALA A 226 0.60 -16.43 -13.83
C ALA A 226 2.07 -16.05 -13.53
N PRO A 227 2.53 -14.79 -13.71
CA PRO A 227 3.91 -14.41 -13.44
C PRO A 227 4.35 -14.57 -11.98
N TYR A 228 3.41 -14.73 -11.05
CA TYR A 228 3.69 -14.91 -9.63
C TYR A 228 3.83 -16.39 -9.23
N PHE A 229 3.56 -17.31 -10.16
CA PHE A 229 3.67 -18.76 -9.98
C PHE A 229 4.81 -19.28 -10.86
N ASP A 230 6.03 -19.35 -10.32
CA ASP A 230 7.27 -19.55 -11.07
C ASP A 230 7.85 -20.96 -11.00
N GLY A 231 7.25 -21.88 -10.23
CA GLY A 231 7.59 -23.29 -10.21
C GLY A 231 7.31 -23.99 -11.55
N ALA A 232 8.12 -24.99 -11.92
CA ALA A 232 7.95 -25.69 -13.21
C ALA A 232 6.55 -26.31 -13.38
N GLY A 233 6.02 -26.96 -12.33
CA GLY A 233 4.66 -27.51 -12.34
C GLY A 233 3.59 -26.45 -12.42
N GLU A 234 3.80 -25.31 -11.75
CA GLU A 234 2.89 -24.17 -11.78
C GLU A 234 2.81 -23.56 -13.19
N LYS A 235 3.97 -23.30 -13.83
CA LYS A 235 4.01 -22.78 -15.20
C LYS A 235 3.29 -23.69 -16.19
N ASN A 236 3.45 -25.00 -16.05
CA ASN A 236 2.73 -25.97 -16.88
C ASN A 236 1.21 -25.90 -16.65
N ALA A 237 0.77 -25.73 -15.39
CA ALA A 237 -0.65 -25.59 -15.07
C ALA A 237 -1.26 -24.33 -15.72
N PHE A 238 -0.56 -23.20 -15.70
CA PHE A 238 -1.03 -21.98 -16.37
C PHE A 238 -1.01 -22.06 -17.91
N ALA A 239 -0.22 -22.97 -18.49
CA ALA A 239 -0.23 -23.26 -19.93
C ALA A 239 -1.35 -24.26 -20.30
N ASP A 240 -1.93 -24.96 -19.33
CA ASP A 240 -3.01 -25.92 -19.54
C ASP A 240 -4.37 -25.21 -19.64
N SER A 241 -5.05 -25.36 -20.77
CA SER A 241 -6.39 -24.80 -20.97
C SER A 241 -7.47 -25.32 -20.02
N ARG A 242 -7.18 -26.36 -19.24
CA ARG A 242 -8.08 -26.93 -18.24
C ARG A 242 -8.04 -26.20 -16.89
N LEU A 243 -7.04 -25.34 -16.66
CA LEU A 243 -6.95 -24.59 -15.42
C LEU A 243 -8.15 -23.67 -15.27
N ARG A 244 -8.92 -23.86 -14.20
CA ARG A 244 -10.11 -23.03 -13.91
C ARG A 244 -9.92 -22.25 -12.61
N ILE A 245 -10.63 -21.15 -12.50
CA ILE A 245 -10.67 -20.30 -11.30
C ILE A 245 -11.85 -20.73 -10.44
N GLU A 246 -11.62 -20.85 -9.14
CA GLU A 246 -12.65 -20.87 -8.09
C GLU A 246 -12.35 -19.77 -7.09
N PHE A 247 -13.40 -19.13 -6.56
CA PHE A 247 -13.21 -18.06 -5.58
C PHE A 247 -13.39 -18.59 -4.16
N THR A 248 -12.54 -18.12 -3.25
CA THR A 248 -12.61 -18.47 -1.83
C THR A 248 -13.67 -17.64 -1.10
N ASP A 249 -14.01 -18.06 0.12
CA ASP A 249 -14.78 -17.22 1.03
C ASP A 249 -13.97 -15.99 1.46
N TYR A 250 -14.69 -14.94 1.90
CA TYR A 250 -14.06 -13.70 2.36
C TYR A 250 -14.35 -13.45 3.83
N ASP A 251 -13.30 -13.49 4.65
CA ASP A 251 -13.38 -13.21 6.08
C ASP A 251 -13.36 -11.69 6.32
N TRP A 252 -14.51 -11.16 6.73
CA TRP A 252 -14.72 -9.75 7.04
C TRP A 252 -14.35 -9.38 8.48
N SER A 253 -13.87 -10.31 9.30
CA SER A 253 -13.36 -9.96 10.62
C SER A 253 -12.18 -8.99 10.49
N LEU A 254 -12.04 -8.10 11.47
CA LEU A 254 -11.02 -7.04 11.42
C LEU A 254 -9.61 -7.65 11.42
N ASN A 255 -8.71 -7.14 10.59
CA ASN A 255 -7.29 -7.51 10.56
C ASN A 255 -6.54 -6.95 11.80
N LEU A 256 -7.12 -7.15 12.96
CA LEU A 256 -6.64 -6.67 14.25
C LEU A 256 -5.44 -7.48 14.74
N GLN A 257 -4.35 -6.81 15.09
CA GLN A 257 -3.27 -7.43 15.83
C GLN A 257 -3.71 -7.68 17.27
N LYS A 258 -3.82 -8.96 17.67
CA LYS A 258 -4.13 -9.31 19.06
C LYS A 258 -3.00 -8.84 19.99
N PRO A 259 -3.34 -8.37 21.20
CA PRO A 259 -2.33 -8.10 22.23
C PRO A 259 -1.43 -9.33 22.43
N ARG A 260 -0.14 -9.11 22.68
CA ARG A 260 0.72 -10.22 23.13
C ARG A 260 0.16 -10.72 24.45
N GLU A 261 -0.16 -12.00 24.53
CA GLU A 261 -0.32 -12.64 25.83
C GLU A 261 1.02 -12.49 26.54
N THR A 262 1.05 -11.72 27.62
CA THR A 262 2.19 -11.64 28.54
C THR A 262 2.30 -13.01 29.21
N GLN A 263 3.28 -13.81 28.75
CA GLN A 263 3.70 -15.02 29.45
C GLN A 263 4.37 -14.67 30.77
#